data_c3c98db9d2f8692cbc4a0d5d3f5114a2
#
_entry.id   c3c98db9d2f8692cbc4a0d5d3f5114a2
#
_cell.length_a   1.000
_cell.length_b   1.000
_cell.length_c   1.000
_cell.angle_alpha   90.00
_cell.angle_beta   90.00
_cell.angle_gamma   90.00
#
_symmetry.space_group_name_H-M   'P 1'
#
loop_
_entity.id
_entity.type
_entity.pdbx_description
1 polymer ?
#
loop_
_entity_poly.entity_id
_entity_poly.type
_entity_poly.pdbx_seq_one_letter_code
_entity_poly.pdbx_strand_id
1 'polypeptide(L)'
;MRAIIETVFDIFYLATVLTVGIRMIRGSKSGSQFKLFGLMAVVLGAGDSFHLVPRALALCTTGLENYAVPLGLGKWITSITMTVFYVLLYYVWRKRYQVEGQKNLTIAVYALSAVRVLLCMMPQNQWLTNKTSLTWGILRNVPFALLGLLIIVLFYHSAKDHSDKAFRWMWLTIVLSFGFYIPVVLWADVNPLIGMLMIPKTCAYVWTVLIGYNAMKAEGSAEA
;
A
#
# COMPACT_ATOMS: atom_id res chain seq x y z
N MET A 1 -27.38 1.79 1.45
CA MET A 1 -26.82 0.66 0.68
C MET A 1 -25.32 0.81 0.44
N ARG A 2 -24.84 1.95 -0.11
CA ARG A 2 -23.40 2.20 -0.34
C ARG A 2 -22.53 2.06 0.91
N ALA A 3 -22.92 2.69 2.03
CA ALA A 3 -22.18 2.64 3.30
C ALA A 3 -21.95 1.20 3.80
N ILE A 4 -22.98 0.35 3.71
CA ILE A 4 -22.89 -1.05 4.13
C ILE A 4 -21.92 -1.84 3.24
N ILE A 5 -21.99 -1.64 1.92
CA ILE A 5 -21.10 -2.32 0.96
C ILE A 5 -19.63 -1.91 1.21
N GLU A 6 -19.36 -0.61 1.37
CA GLU A 6 -18.01 -0.11 1.66
C GLU A 6 -17.50 -0.69 2.99
N THR A 7 -18.30 -0.64 4.06
CA THR A 7 -17.90 -1.14 5.38
C THR A 7 -17.62 -2.65 5.38
N VAL A 8 -18.48 -3.43 4.74
CA VAL A 8 -18.30 -4.89 4.62
C VAL A 8 -17.02 -5.20 3.84
N PHE A 9 -16.79 -4.50 2.72
CA PHE A 9 -15.57 -4.63 1.93
C PHE A 9 -14.32 -4.31 2.75
N ASP A 10 -14.32 -3.20 3.50
CA ASP A 10 -13.19 -2.77 4.32
C ASP A 10 -12.86 -3.79 5.41
N ILE A 11 -13.88 -4.38 6.07
CA ILE A 11 -13.69 -5.45 7.06
C ILE A 11 -13.05 -6.67 6.43
N PHE A 12 -13.56 -7.15 5.28
CA PHE A 12 -12.99 -8.30 4.58
C PHE A 12 -11.56 -8.04 4.13
N TYR A 13 -11.27 -6.85 3.62
CA TYR A 13 -9.93 -6.43 3.24
C TYR A 13 -8.97 -6.49 4.42
N LEU A 14 -9.27 -5.79 5.51
CA LEU A 14 -8.40 -5.73 6.69
C LEU A 14 -8.21 -7.12 7.30
N ALA A 15 -9.28 -7.89 7.45
CA ALA A 15 -9.21 -9.25 7.98
C ALA A 15 -8.31 -10.14 7.10
N THR A 16 -8.46 -10.08 5.79
CA THR A 16 -7.66 -10.88 4.85
C THR A 16 -6.18 -10.50 4.93
N VAL A 17 -5.85 -9.21 4.78
CA VAL A 17 -4.46 -8.75 4.72
C VAL A 17 -3.73 -9.00 6.04
N LEU A 18 -4.37 -8.71 7.18
CA LEU A 18 -3.77 -8.93 8.50
C LEU A 18 -3.61 -10.42 8.80
N THR A 19 -4.63 -11.24 8.52
CA THR A 19 -4.56 -12.70 8.75
C THR A 19 -3.46 -13.33 7.91
N VAL A 20 -3.40 -13.00 6.61
CA VAL A 20 -2.37 -13.52 5.71
C VAL A 20 -1.00 -13.04 6.14
N GLY A 21 -0.84 -11.75 6.46
CA GLY A 21 0.42 -11.19 6.94
C GLY A 21 0.94 -11.89 8.21
N ILE A 22 0.06 -12.08 9.22
CA ILE A 22 0.40 -12.76 10.46
C ILE A 22 0.78 -14.23 10.21
N ARG A 23 0.04 -14.94 9.33
CA ARG A 23 0.36 -16.31 8.95
C ARG A 23 1.73 -16.41 8.29
N MET A 24 2.07 -15.46 7.41
CA MET A 24 3.38 -15.40 6.76
C MET A 24 4.51 -15.16 7.79
N ILE A 25 4.32 -14.25 8.76
CA ILE A 25 5.31 -13.98 9.80
C ILE A 25 5.55 -15.22 10.66
N ARG A 26 4.47 -15.90 11.06
CA ARG A 26 4.54 -17.09 11.94
C ARG A 26 5.05 -18.33 11.23
N GLY A 27 4.68 -18.52 9.95
CA GLY A 27 5.04 -19.69 9.15
C GLY A 27 6.40 -19.61 8.45
N SER A 28 7.12 -18.48 8.57
CA SER A 28 8.37 -18.28 7.85
C SER A 28 9.59 -18.27 8.78
N LYS A 29 10.70 -18.81 8.31
CA LYS A 29 12.01 -18.77 9.00
C LYS A 29 12.44 -17.30 9.23
N SER A 30 13.18 -17.06 10.33
CA SER A 30 13.72 -15.72 10.61
C SER A 30 14.66 -15.29 9.47
N GLY A 31 14.52 -14.02 9.06
CA GLY A 31 15.32 -13.46 7.96
C GLY A 31 14.87 -13.83 6.55
N SER A 32 13.84 -14.67 6.38
CA SER A 32 13.34 -15.02 5.04
C SER A 32 12.63 -13.84 4.36
N GLN A 33 12.56 -13.89 3.03
CA GLN A 33 11.78 -12.95 2.23
C GLN A 33 10.28 -12.97 2.62
N PHE A 34 9.74 -14.12 2.97
CA PHE A 34 8.33 -14.29 3.30
C PHE A 34 7.97 -13.70 4.67
N LYS A 35 8.89 -13.72 5.63
CA LYS A 35 8.70 -13.03 6.90
C LYS A 35 8.65 -11.51 6.71
N LEU A 36 9.53 -10.97 5.86
CA LEU A 36 9.53 -9.56 5.50
C LEU A 36 8.27 -9.18 4.73
N PHE A 37 7.81 -10.05 3.83
CA PHE A 37 6.57 -9.86 3.08
C PHE A 37 5.35 -9.85 4.01
N GLY A 38 5.31 -10.76 4.99
CA GLY A 38 4.27 -10.77 6.01
C GLY A 38 4.25 -9.50 6.85
N LEU A 39 5.43 -8.98 7.24
CA LEU A 39 5.55 -7.69 7.93
C LEU A 39 5.00 -6.55 7.07
N MET A 40 5.34 -6.54 5.79
CA MET A 40 4.82 -5.56 4.82
C MET A 40 3.29 -5.59 4.75
N ALA A 41 2.69 -6.80 4.70
CA ALA A 41 1.23 -6.96 4.69
C ALA A 41 0.59 -6.47 6.00
N VAL A 42 1.19 -6.73 7.15
CA VAL A 42 0.70 -6.23 8.45
C VAL A 42 0.80 -4.70 8.51
N VAL A 43 1.90 -4.10 8.05
CA VAL A 43 2.06 -2.63 7.97
C VAL A 43 0.99 -2.01 7.08
N LEU A 44 0.68 -2.64 5.94
CA LEU A 44 -0.39 -2.22 5.04
C LEU A 44 -1.75 -2.22 5.76
N GLY A 45 -2.17 -3.37 6.29
CA GLY A 45 -3.48 -3.51 6.91
C GLY A 45 -3.62 -2.66 8.19
N ALA A 46 -2.60 -2.63 9.04
CA ALA A 46 -2.60 -1.80 10.25
C ALA A 46 -2.64 -0.31 9.90
N GLY A 47 -1.85 0.14 8.91
CA GLY A 47 -1.85 1.53 8.46
C GLY A 47 -3.19 1.95 7.87
N ASP A 48 -3.78 1.13 7.01
CA ASP A 48 -5.08 1.42 6.41
C ASP A 48 -6.22 1.40 7.44
N SER A 49 -6.13 0.61 8.52
CA SER A 49 -7.14 0.57 9.56
C SER A 49 -7.38 1.94 10.22
N PHE A 50 -6.34 2.77 10.36
CA PHE A 50 -6.47 4.12 10.92
C PHE A 50 -7.35 5.06 10.08
N HIS A 51 -7.51 4.76 8.79
CA HIS A 51 -8.41 5.52 7.92
C HIS A 51 -9.73 4.80 7.70
N LEU A 52 -9.73 3.50 7.47
CA LEU A 52 -10.91 2.73 7.11
C LEU A 52 -11.88 2.54 8.28
N VAL A 53 -11.38 2.32 9.51
CA VAL A 53 -12.23 2.18 10.70
C VAL A 53 -13.00 3.48 11.00
N PRO A 54 -12.36 4.66 11.11
CA PRO A 54 -13.10 5.91 11.26
C PRO A 54 -14.06 6.20 10.10
N ARG A 55 -13.70 5.80 8.87
CA ARG A 55 -14.57 5.96 7.70
C ARG A 55 -15.84 5.09 7.82
N ALA A 56 -15.68 3.82 8.18
CA ALA A 56 -16.80 2.92 8.39
C ALA A 56 -17.74 3.42 9.51
N LEU A 57 -17.17 3.88 10.63
CA LEU A 57 -17.93 4.47 11.74
C LEU A 57 -18.69 5.73 11.28
N ALA A 58 -18.04 6.63 10.55
CA ALA A 58 -18.66 7.85 10.04
C ALA A 58 -19.83 7.54 9.09
N LEU A 59 -19.66 6.57 8.18
CA LEU A 59 -20.70 6.15 7.24
C LEU A 59 -21.89 5.48 7.90
N CYS A 60 -21.67 4.79 9.03
CA CYS A 60 -22.71 4.07 9.76
C CYS A 60 -23.38 4.91 10.86
N THR A 61 -22.87 6.11 11.17
CA THR A 61 -23.37 6.96 12.26
C THR A 61 -23.78 8.35 11.78
N THR A 62 -22.95 9.36 12.04
CA THR A 62 -23.29 10.78 11.90
C THR A 62 -22.82 11.44 10.60
N GLY A 63 -22.19 10.67 9.70
CA GLY A 63 -21.67 11.16 8.42
C GLY A 63 -20.20 11.60 8.47
N LEU A 64 -19.58 11.67 7.27
CA LEU A 64 -18.15 11.94 7.12
C LEU A 64 -17.72 13.32 7.64
N GLU A 65 -18.63 14.29 7.62
CA GLU A 65 -18.35 15.68 8.02
C GLU A 65 -17.97 15.79 9.50
N ASN A 66 -18.57 14.96 10.36
CA ASN A 66 -18.32 14.94 11.79
C ASN A 66 -17.04 14.18 12.18
N TYR A 67 -16.41 13.51 11.22
CA TYR A 67 -15.20 12.71 11.43
C TYR A 67 -13.96 13.31 10.76
N ALA A 68 -13.93 14.62 10.50
CA ALA A 68 -12.82 15.30 9.83
C ALA A 68 -11.45 14.98 10.46
N VAL A 69 -11.33 15.09 11.78
CA VAL A 69 -10.08 14.86 12.51
C VAL A 69 -9.65 13.38 12.45
N PRO A 70 -10.47 12.38 12.83
CA PRO A 70 -10.09 10.98 12.72
C PRO A 70 -9.74 10.55 11.28
N LEU A 71 -10.51 11.00 10.30
CA LEU A 71 -10.27 10.70 8.88
C LEU A 71 -8.96 11.33 8.38
N GLY A 72 -8.69 12.56 8.79
CA GLY A 72 -7.46 13.26 8.44
C GLY A 72 -6.22 12.62 9.05
N LEU A 73 -6.26 12.28 10.34
CA LEU A 73 -5.19 11.52 11.01
C LEU A 73 -4.98 10.15 10.35
N GLY A 74 -6.07 9.47 10.03
CA GLY A 74 -6.01 8.19 9.32
C GLY A 74 -5.32 8.32 7.96
N LYS A 75 -5.68 9.33 7.14
CA LYS A 75 -5.02 9.61 5.86
C LYS A 75 -3.53 9.91 6.03
N TRP A 76 -3.16 10.67 7.06
CA TRP A 76 -1.77 10.99 7.36
C TRP A 76 -0.97 9.73 7.72
N ILE A 77 -1.46 8.93 8.67
CA ILE A 77 -0.83 7.67 9.08
C ILE A 77 -0.71 6.72 7.87
N THR A 78 -1.79 6.52 7.12
CA THR A 78 -1.77 5.70 5.90
C THR A 78 -0.74 6.20 4.88
N SER A 79 -0.57 7.52 4.73
CA SER A 79 0.44 8.06 3.81
C SER A 79 1.87 7.68 4.20
N ILE A 80 2.16 7.64 5.50
CA ILE A 80 3.46 7.23 6.04
C ILE A 80 3.64 5.72 5.94
N THR A 81 2.64 4.94 6.39
CA THR A 81 2.73 3.47 6.37
C THR A 81 2.79 2.90 4.96
N MET A 82 2.13 3.54 3.99
CA MET A 82 2.28 3.21 2.57
C MET A 82 3.69 3.47 2.04
N THR A 83 4.37 4.49 2.53
CA THR A 83 5.79 4.70 2.19
C THR A 83 6.65 3.58 2.75
N VAL A 84 6.43 3.20 4.02
CA VAL A 84 7.11 2.05 4.65
C VAL A 84 6.80 0.75 3.89
N PHE A 85 5.56 0.53 3.46
CA PHE A 85 5.17 -0.61 2.64
C PHE A 85 6.02 -0.72 1.37
N TYR A 86 6.23 0.36 0.62
CA TYR A 86 7.05 0.34 -0.60
C TYR A 86 8.54 0.15 -0.31
N VAL A 87 9.06 0.68 0.79
CA VAL A 87 10.42 0.39 1.24
C VAL A 87 10.56 -1.10 1.58
N LEU A 88 9.61 -1.68 2.30
CA LEU A 88 9.61 -3.12 2.60
C LEU A 88 9.51 -3.96 1.32
N LEU A 89 8.68 -3.55 0.35
CA LEU A 89 8.54 -4.22 -0.94
C LEU A 89 9.85 -4.18 -1.75
N TYR A 90 10.60 -3.07 -1.68
CA TYR A 90 11.95 -2.99 -2.22
C TYR A 90 12.90 -4.02 -1.59
N TYR A 91 12.85 -4.19 -0.26
CA TYR A 91 13.68 -5.19 0.41
C TYR A 91 13.22 -6.63 0.15
N VAL A 92 11.92 -6.86 -0.06
CA VAL A 92 11.39 -8.15 -0.55
C VAL A 92 11.98 -8.45 -1.91
N TRP A 93 11.99 -7.49 -2.84
CA TRP A 93 12.59 -7.63 -4.14
C TRP A 93 14.09 -7.99 -4.04
N ARG A 94 14.85 -7.26 -3.21
CA ARG A 94 16.27 -7.57 -3.00
C ARG A 94 16.51 -9.00 -2.50
N LYS A 95 15.69 -9.44 -1.54
CA LYS A 95 15.81 -10.81 -1.00
C LYS A 95 15.36 -11.87 -2.01
N ARG A 96 14.30 -11.61 -2.76
CA ARG A 96 13.76 -12.53 -3.76
C ARG A 96 14.78 -12.86 -4.84
N TYR A 97 15.44 -11.83 -5.35
CA TYR A 97 16.39 -11.95 -6.45
C TYR A 97 17.85 -11.89 -6.01
N GLN A 98 18.12 -12.02 -4.70
CA GLN A 98 19.45 -12.03 -4.10
C GLN A 98 20.34 -10.85 -4.57
N VAL A 99 19.73 -9.67 -4.71
CA VAL A 99 20.40 -8.47 -5.20
C VAL A 99 21.31 -7.89 -4.11
N GLU A 100 22.61 -7.94 -4.35
CA GLU A 100 23.63 -7.31 -3.51
C GLU A 100 24.14 -5.99 -4.13
N GLY A 101 24.78 -5.16 -3.31
CA GLY A 101 25.28 -3.86 -3.75
C GLY A 101 24.15 -2.88 -4.03
N GLN A 102 24.13 -2.27 -5.22
CA GLN A 102 23.11 -1.32 -5.69
C GLN A 102 22.89 -0.13 -4.72
N LYS A 103 24.00 0.44 -4.18
CA LYS A 103 23.94 1.55 -3.21
C LYS A 103 23.15 2.75 -3.73
N ASN A 104 23.36 3.13 -4.99
CA ASN A 104 22.68 4.27 -5.59
C ASN A 104 21.17 4.07 -5.66
N LEU A 105 20.70 2.85 -5.98
CA LEU A 105 19.29 2.49 -5.99
C LEU A 105 18.69 2.57 -4.59
N THR A 106 19.40 2.05 -3.59
CA THR A 106 18.96 2.13 -2.18
C THR A 106 18.88 3.57 -1.71
N ILE A 107 19.85 4.42 -2.06
CA ILE A 107 19.82 5.86 -1.76
C ILE A 107 18.62 6.52 -2.43
N ALA A 108 18.31 6.21 -3.68
CA ALA A 108 17.15 6.75 -4.39
C ALA A 108 15.82 6.37 -3.68
N VAL A 109 15.68 5.10 -3.27
CA VAL A 109 14.49 4.64 -2.52
C VAL A 109 14.33 5.40 -1.21
N TYR A 110 15.41 5.55 -0.43
CA TYR A 110 15.35 6.28 0.84
C TYR A 110 15.13 7.79 0.64
N ALA A 111 15.76 8.40 -0.37
CA ALA A 111 15.59 9.81 -0.67
C ALA A 111 14.14 10.13 -1.06
N LEU A 112 13.53 9.34 -1.98
CA LEU A 112 12.13 9.50 -2.36
C LEU A 112 11.19 9.28 -1.16
N SER A 113 11.48 8.29 -0.32
CA SER A 113 10.71 8.00 0.88
C SER A 113 10.80 9.13 1.90
N ALA A 114 12.01 9.65 2.16
CA ALA A 114 12.23 10.76 3.08
C ALA A 114 11.54 12.04 2.61
N VAL A 115 11.70 12.40 1.32
CA VAL A 115 11.03 13.56 0.71
C VAL A 115 9.52 13.42 0.87
N ARG A 116 8.94 12.24 0.58
CA ARG A 116 7.51 12.00 0.75
C ARG A 116 7.06 12.19 2.21
N VAL A 117 7.76 11.58 3.16
CA VAL A 117 7.42 11.69 4.59
C VAL A 117 7.49 13.15 5.04
N LEU A 118 8.55 13.88 4.65
CA LEU A 118 8.68 15.31 4.95
C LEU A 118 7.52 16.11 4.37
N LEU A 119 7.14 15.88 3.11
CA LEU A 119 5.98 16.54 2.51
C LEU A 119 4.67 16.19 3.22
N CYS A 120 4.50 14.96 3.71
CA CYS A 120 3.32 14.56 4.50
C CYS A 120 3.28 15.24 5.89
N MET A 121 4.44 15.62 6.45
CA MET A 121 4.53 16.33 7.74
C MET A 121 4.21 17.82 7.63
N MET A 122 4.16 18.38 6.43
CA MET A 122 3.91 19.81 6.24
C MET A 122 2.49 20.20 6.67
N PRO A 123 2.32 21.30 7.49
CA PRO A 123 1.02 21.72 7.98
C PRO A 123 0.05 22.14 6.86
N GLN A 124 0.57 22.52 5.70
CA GLN A 124 -0.22 22.90 4.52
C GLN A 124 -1.08 21.74 3.97
N ASN A 125 -0.84 20.49 4.37
CA ASN A 125 -1.72 19.37 4.05
C ASN A 125 -3.08 19.48 4.72
N GLN A 126 -3.21 20.27 5.80
CA GLN A 126 -4.46 20.51 6.51
C GLN A 126 -5.21 19.22 6.90
N TRP A 127 -4.47 18.22 7.38
CA TRP A 127 -4.99 16.88 7.69
C TRP A 127 -6.20 16.90 8.65
N LEU A 128 -6.25 17.85 9.58
CA LEU A 128 -7.26 17.92 10.64
C LEU A 128 -8.52 18.71 10.23
N THR A 129 -8.64 19.06 8.96
CA THR A 129 -9.76 19.84 8.44
C THR A 129 -10.46 19.12 7.28
N ASN A 130 -11.69 19.53 6.96
CA ASN A 130 -12.39 19.07 5.77
C ASN A 130 -11.89 19.72 4.47
N LYS A 131 -10.93 20.65 4.56
CA LYS A 131 -10.35 21.31 3.40
C LYS A 131 -9.18 20.48 2.89
N THR A 132 -9.25 20.08 1.64
CA THR A 132 -8.15 19.39 0.95
C THR A 132 -7.42 20.38 0.05
N SER A 133 -6.09 20.35 0.07
CA SER A 133 -5.27 21.12 -0.88
C SER A 133 -4.83 20.20 -2.01
N LEU A 134 -5.38 20.40 -3.20
CA LEU A 134 -4.99 19.63 -4.39
C LEU A 134 -3.49 19.75 -4.67
N THR A 135 -2.93 20.94 -4.57
CA THR A 135 -1.49 21.18 -4.78
C THR A 135 -0.63 20.34 -3.84
N TRP A 136 -0.94 20.36 -2.54
CA TRP A 136 -0.20 19.53 -1.56
C TRP A 136 -0.51 18.05 -1.72
N GLY A 137 -1.73 17.72 -2.17
CA GLY A 137 -2.09 16.38 -2.60
C GLY A 137 -1.18 15.85 -3.70
N ILE A 138 -0.95 16.67 -4.74
CA ILE A 138 -0.05 16.31 -5.85
C ILE A 138 1.41 16.26 -5.37
N LEU A 139 1.89 17.32 -4.70
CA LEU A 139 3.29 17.43 -4.29
C LEU A 139 3.76 16.22 -3.45
N ARG A 140 2.97 15.78 -2.46
CA ARG A 140 3.34 14.62 -1.63
C ARG A 140 3.23 13.28 -2.39
N ASN A 141 2.44 13.23 -3.45
CA ASN A 141 2.26 12.00 -4.24
C ASN A 141 3.23 11.87 -5.41
N VAL A 142 3.92 12.94 -5.84
CA VAL A 142 4.96 12.84 -6.88
C VAL A 142 6.11 11.92 -6.45
N PRO A 143 6.80 12.10 -5.30
CA PRO A 143 7.84 11.18 -4.89
C PRO A 143 7.33 9.75 -4.65
N PHE A 144 6.06 9.60 -4.27
CA PHE A 144 5.42 8.30 -4.13
C PHE A 144 5.20 7.59 -5.47
N ALA A 145 4.74 8.31 -6.47
CA ALA A 145 4.59 7.77 -7.82
C ALA A 145 5.94 7.38 -8.43
N LEU A 146 6.98 8.19 -8.21
CA LEU A 146 8.34 7.85 -8.63
C LEU A 146 8.88 6.60 -7.93
N LEU A 147 8.65 6.48 -6.61
CA LEU A 147 8.99 5.26 -5.86
C LEU A 147 8.23 4.05 -6.39
N GLY A 148 6.92 4.18 -6.64
CA GLY A 148 6.10 3.13 -7.23
C GLY A 148 6.59 2.71 -8.60
N LEU A 149 6.90 3.68 -9.48
CA LEU A 149 7.45 3.42 -10.82
C LEU A 149 8.77 2.66 -10.75
N LEU A 150 9.66 3.07 -9.85
CA LEU A 150 10.93 2.38 -9.62
C LEU A 150 10.68 0.91 -9.24
N ILE A 151 9.79 0.63 -8.30
CA ILE A 151 9.46 -0.74 -7.87
C ILE A 151 8.80 -1.55 -9.02
N ILE A 152 7.94 -0.94 -9.83
CA ILE A 152 7.34 -1.57 -11.01
C ILE A 152 8.45 -2.06 -11.96
N VAL A 153 9.40 -1.17 -12.30
CA VAL A 153 10.50 -1.48 -13.21
C VAL A 153 11.36 -2.62 -12.67
N LEU A 154 11.69 -2.58 -11.37
CA LEU A 154 12.48 -3.62 -10.71
C LEU A 154 11.82 -4.99 -10.77
N PHE A 155 10.53 -5.09 -10.38
CA PHE A 155 9.83 -6.37 -10.42
C PHE A 155 9.59 -6.86 -11.84
N TYR A 156 9.28 -5.97 -12.79
CA TYR A 156 9.07 -6.35 -14.19
C TYR A 156 10.31 -7.00 -14.80
N HIS A 157 11.46 -6.32 -14.73
CA HIS A 157 12.71 -6.84 -15.28
C HIS A 157 13.16 -8.10 -14.55
N SER A 158 13.22 -8.08 -13.22
CA SER A 158 13.70 -9.23 -12.45
C SER A 158 12.82 -10.47 -12.63
N ALA A 159 11.49 -10.32 -12.66
CA ALA A 159 10.60 -11.45 -12.88
C ALA A 159 10.77 -12.06 -14.28
N LYS A 160 11.05 -11.23 -15.29
CA LYS A 160 11.31 -11.67 -16.65
C LYS A 160 12.67 -12.35 -16.75
N ASP A 161 13.72 -11.74 -16.24
CA ASP A 161 15.11 -12.22 -16.34
C ASP A 161 15.30 -13.56 -15.61
N HIS A 162 14.62 -13.74 -14.46
CA HIS A 162 14.69 -14.98 -13.67
C HIS A 162 13.56 -15.97 -14.01
N SER A 163 12.70 -15.68 -15.01
CA SER A 163 11.52 -16.50 -15.35
C SER A 163 10.65 -16.83 -14.12
N ASP A 164 10.52 -15.87 -13.18
CA ASP A 164 9.84 -16.06 -11.90
C ASP A 164 8.33 -16.12 -12.07
N LYS A 165 7.79 -17.33 -12.14
CA LYS A 165 6.35 -17.57 -12.31
C LYS A 165 5.52 -17.08 -11.12
N ALA A 166 6.09 -17.10 -9.90
CA ALA A 166 5.37 -16.74 -8.68
C ALA A 166 5.15 -15.21 -8.59
N PHE A 167 6.18 -14.41 -8.91
CA PHE A 167 6.12 -12.95 -8.81
C PHE A 167 5.91 -12.23 -10.15
N ARG A 168 5.63 -12.96 -11.24
CA ARG A 168 5.49 -12.38 -12.59
C ARG A 168 4.47 -11.26 -12.71
N TRP A 169 3.45 -11.25 -11.84
CA TRP A 169 2.37 -10.26 -11.86
C TRP A 169 2.51 -9.18 -10.77
N MET A 170 3.59 -9.19 -9.98
CA MET A 170 3.79 -8.21 -8.92
C MET A 170 3.82 -6.78 -9.45
N TRP A 171 4.52 -6.53 -10.54
CA TRP A 171 4.57 -5.21 -11.18
C TRP A 171 3.17 -4.72 -11.60
N LEU A 172 2.31 -5.64 -12.10
CA LEU A 172 0.98 -5.28 -12.55
C LEU A 172 0.07 -4.85 -11.39
N THR A 173 0.16 -5.50 -10.24
CA THR A 173 -0.62 -5.10 -9.06
C THR A 173 -0.28 -3.68 -8.63
N ILE A 174 0.98 -3.29 -8.73
CA ILE A 174 1.44 -1.93 -8.40
C ILE A 174 0.93 -0.92 -9.45
N VAL A 175 1.02 -1.26 -10.75
CA VAL A 175 0.46 -0.43 -11.84
C VAL A 175 -1.03 -0.19 -11.62
N LEU A 176 -1.79 -1.24 -11.34
CA LEU A 176 -3.23 -1.13 -11.08
C LEU A 176 -3.52 -0.27 -9.85
N SER A 177 -2.74 -0.46 -8.77
CA SER A 177 -2.88 0.35 -7.55
C SER A 177 -2.71 1.84 -7.84
N PHE A 178 -1.66 2.24 -8.56
CA PHE A 178 -1.45 3.65 -8.95
C PHE A 178 -2.45 4.12 -9.98
N GLY A 179 -2.80 3.28 -10.96
CA GLY A 179 -3.78 3.61 -11.98
C GLY A 179 -5.15 3.98 -11.42
N PHE A 180 -5.58 3.28 -10.36
CA PHE A 180 -6.81 3.63 -9.65
C PHE A 180 -6.63 4.78 -8.65
N TYR A 181 -5.45 4.94 -8.07
CA TYR A 181 -5.19 5.96 -7.06
C TYR A 181 -5.02 7.37 -7.63
N ILE A 182 -4.31 7.52 -8.75
CA ILE A 182 -4.04 8.82 -9.36
C ILE A 182 -5.33 9.59 -9.67
N PRO A 183 -6.35 9.00 -10.32
CA PRO A 183 -7.63 9.69 -10.53
C PRO A 183 -8.30 10.13 -9.24
N VAL A 184 -8.20 9.35 -8.17
CA VAL A 184 -8.77 9.72 -6.86
C VAL A 184 -8.08 10.96 -6.31
N VAL A 185 -6.75 11.04 -6.38
CA VAL A 185 -5.99 12.22 -5.91
C VAL A 185 -6.36 13.48 -6.69
N LEU A 186 -6.59 13.34 -7.99
CA LEU A 186 -6.79 14.48 -8.87
C LEU A 186 -8.24 14.98 -8.91
N TRP A 187 -9.22 14.09 -8.81
CA TRP A 187 -10.61 14.43 -9.18
C TRP A 187 -11.67 13.98 -8.16
N ALA A 188 -11.33 13.33 -7.06
CA ALA A 188 -12.34 12.89 -6.09
C ALA A 188 -13.07 14.05 -5.41
N ASP A 189 -12.44 15.21 -5.28
CA ASP A 189 -13.06 16.43 -4.73
C ASP A 189 -14.05 17.08 -5.73
N VAL A 190 -13.85 16.84 -7.05
CA VAL A 190 -14.75 17.33 -8.12
C VAL A 190 -15.91 16.37 -8.34
N ASN A 191 -15.61 15.07 -8.34
CA ASN A 191 -16.61 14.02 -8.53
C ASN A 191 -16.43 12.90 -7.46
N PRO A 192 -17.29 12.85 -6.44
CA PRO A 192 -17.20 11.88 -5.36
C PRO A 192 -17.30 10.41 -5.80
N LEU A 193 -17.85 10.12 -7.01
CA LEU A 193 -17.90 8.76 -7.56
C LEU A 193 -16.52 8.23 -7.89
N ILE A 194 -15.56 9.10 -8.22
CA ILE A 194 -14.17 8.73 -8.48
C ILE A 194 -13.53 8.13 -7.21
N GLY A 195 -13.98 8.53 -6.03
CA GLY A 195 -13.55 7.91 -4.76
C GLY A 195 -13.82 6.41 -4.69
N MET A 196 -14.79 5.87 -5.45
CA MET A 196 -15.04 4.43 -5.51
C MET A 196 -13.88 3.63 -6.16
N LEU A 197 -12.99 4.29 -6.92
CA LEU A 197 -11.77 3.66 -7.44
C LEU A 197 -10.81 3.19 -6.33
N MET A 198 -11.02 3.62 -5.09
CA MET A 198 -10.30 3.06 -3.95
C MET A 198 -10.60 1.57 -3.74
N ILE A 199 -11.79 1.07 -4.11
CA ILE A 199 -12.14 -0.35 -4.01
C ILE A 199 -11.24 -1.21 -4.92
N PRO A 200 -11.18 -1.01 -6.25
CA PRO A 200 -10.28 -1.80 -7.10
C PRO A 200 -8.79 -1.56 -6.79
N LYS A 201 -8.40 -0.37 -6.32
CA LYS A 201 -7.05 -0.13 -5.78
C LYS A 201 -6.75 -1.08 -4.62
N THR A 202 -7.66 -1.21 -3.67
CA THR A 202 -7.53 -2.09 -2.50
C THR A 202 -7.50 -3.57 -2.91
N CYS A 203 -8.29 -3.96 -3.92
CA CYS A 203 -8.21 -5.30 -4.51
C CYS A 203 -6.81 -5.60 -5.09
N ALA A 204 -6.16 -4.62 -5.71
CA ALA A 204 -4.79 -4.78 -6.19
C ALA A 204 -3.80 -5.04 -5.05
N TYR A 205 -3.97 -4.41 -3.88
CA TYR A 205 -3.16 -4.71 -2.69
C TYR A 205 -3.42 -6.10 -2.11
N VAL A 206 -4.69 -6.54 -2.06
CA VAL A 206 -5.00 -7.94 -1.68
C VAL A 206 -4.28 -8.90 -2.62
N TRP A 207 -4.34 -8.64 -3.92
CA TRP A 207 -3.64 -9.47 -4.91
C TRP A 207 -2.13 -9.48 -4.68
N THR A 208 -1.51 -8.31 -4.41
CA THR A 208 -0.11 -8.22 -4.01
C THR A 208 0.20 -9.17 -2.86
N VAL A 209 -0.59 -9.11 -1.78
CA VAL A 209 -0.38 -9.93 -0.57
C VAL A 209 -0.57 -11.43 -0.87
N LEU A 210 -1.56 -11.78 -1.69
CA LEU A 210 -1.82 -13.17 -2.09
C LEU A 210 -0.72 -13.75 -2.98
N ILE A 211 -0.07 -12.95 -3.85
CA ILE A 211 1.09 -13.40 -4.62
C ILE A 211 2.19 -13.89 -3.68
N GLY A 212 2.57 -13.09 -2.68
CA GLY A 212 3.60 -13.49 -1.71
C GLY A 212 3.20 -14.71 -0.87
N TYR A 213 1.95 -14.79 -0.45
CA TYR A 213 1.44 -15.92 0.33
C TYR A 213 1.42 -17.23 -0.47
N ASN A 214 0.99 -17.19 -1.72
CA ASN A 214 0.98 -18.35 -2.59
C ASN A 214 2.40 -18.82 -2.93
N ALA A 215 3.34 -17.88 -3.15
CA ALA A 215 4.74 -18.20 -3.34
C ALA A 215 5.33 -18.91 -2.09
N MET A 216 5.03 -18.40 -0.89
CA MET A 216 5.47 -19.03 0.36
C MET A 216 4.95 -20.47 0.48
N LYS A 217 3.67 -20.71 0.15
CA LYS A 217 3.10 -22.07 0.19
C LYS A 217 3.76 -23.00 -0.82
N ALA A 218 3.95 -22.53 -2.05
CA ALA A 218 4.55 -23.34 -3.11
C ALA A 218 6.00 -23.73 -2.78
N GLU A 219 6.79 -22.80 -2.26
CA GLU A 219 8.18 -23.08 -1.87
C GLU A 219 8.27 -23.94 -0.59
N GLY A 220 7.40 -23.70 0.41
CA GLY A 220 7.35 -24.54 1.62
C GLY A 220 6.88 -25.97 1.37
N SER A 221 6.06 -26.20 0.34
CA SER A 221 5.64 -27.54 -0.07
C SER A 221 6.71 -28.29 -0.87
N ALA A 222 7.70 -27.57 -1.42
CA ALA A 222 8.81 -28.18 -2.16
C ALA A 222 9.98 -28.58 -1.24
N GLU A 223 10.02 -28.06 0.00
CA GLU A 223 11.02 -28.39 1.02
C GLU A 223 10.56 -29.51 1.99
N ALA A 224 9.28 -29.91 1.93
CA ALA A 224 8.69 -30.97 2.77
C ALA A 224 8.60 -32.31 2.03
#